data_1605d7de97b301ad10a53b7efd6184aa
#
_entry.id   1605d7de97b301ad10a53b7efd6184aa
#
_cell.length_a   1.000
_cell.length_b   1.000
_cell.length_c   1.000
_cell.angle_alpha   90.00
_cell.angle_beta   90.00
_cell.angle_gamma   90.00
#
_symmetry.space_group_name_H-M   'P 1'
#
loop_
_entity.id
_entity.type
_entity.pdbx_description
1 polymer ?
#
loop_
_entity_poly.entity_id
_entity_poly.type
_entity_poly.pdbx_seq_one_letter_code
_entity_poly.pdbx_strand_id
1 'polypeptide(L)'
;MERKSRRITNRASGVAAVVSFITQPIPAADELLVVGIHYYLVVRLARSRGVSVLRLPWRSLQRIVWYGAGARLVANFSIGLIPVVGMFSNAITAIALTEFLARWLDEYILHPETPPPEVTMSGMREIFANALKRKKKEEEAS
;
A
#
# COMPACT_ATOMS: atom_id res chain seq x y z
N MET A 1 -5.70 4.00 15.13
CA MET A 1 -6.00 4.88 13.95
C MET A 1 -7.36 5.57 14.15
N GLU A 2 -7.39 6.88 14.02
CA GLU A 2 -8.59 7.69 14.22
C GLU A 2 -9.66 7.45 13.14
N ARG A 3 -10.95 7.62 13.46
CA ARG A 3 -12.07 7.36 12.54
C ARG A 3 -11.93 8.12 11.19
N LYS A 4 -11.42 9.35 11.22
CA LYS A 4 -11.18 10.18 10.02
C LYS A 4 -10.06 9.61 9.15
N SER A 5 -8.93 9.23 9.74
CA SER A 5 -7.80 8.59 9.06
C SER A 5 -8.21 7.27 8.43
N ARG A 6 -9.00 6.46 9.13
CA ARG A 6 -9.54 5.19 8.62
C ARG A 6 -10.41 5.37 7.37
N ARG A 7 -11.25 6.40 7.34
CA ARG A 7 -12.05 6.71 6.13
C ARG A 7 -11.18 7.10 4.94
N ILE A 8 -10.14 7.91 5.17
CA ILE A 8 -9.19 8.31 4.13
C ILE A 8 -8.45 7.09 3.59
N THR A 9 -7.94 6.24 4.47
CA THR A 9 -7.24 5.00 4.10
C THR A 9 -8.14 4.06 3.31
N ASN A 10 -9.35 3.77 3.78
CA ASN A 10 -10.28 2.88 3.09
C ASN A 10 -10.64 3.38 1.68
N ARG A 11 -10.82 4.69 1.51
CA ARG A 11 -11.06 5.27 0.17
C ARG A 11 -9.83 5.12 -0.73
N ALA A 12 -8.64 5.41 -0.22
CA ALA A 12 -7.41 5.26 -0.99
C ALA A 12 -7.14 3.79 -1.35
N SER A 13 -7.36 2.85 -0.42
CA SER A 13 -7.26 1.40 -0.67
C SER A 13 -8.24 0.95 -1.75
N GLY A 14 -9.49 1.41 -1.69
CA GLY A 14 -10.50 1.09 -2.71
C GLY A 14 -10.11 1.61 -4.08
N VAL A 15 -9.67 2.86 -4.18
CA VAL A 15 -9.20 3.45 -5.44
C VAL A 15 -7.97 2.71 -5.96
N ALA A 16 -6.98 2.43 -5.10
CA ALA A 16 -5.79 1.68 -5.49
C ALA A 16 -6.13 0.27 -6.01
N ALA A 17 -7.07 -0.43 -5.37
CA ALA A 17 -7.52 -1.74 -5.81
C ALA A 17 -8.19 -1.69 -7.19
N VAL A 18 -9.11 -0.74 -7.40
CA VAL A 18 -9.81 -0.57 -8.68
C VAL A 18 -8.83 -0.22 -9.79
N VAL A 19 -7.93 0.75 -9.55
CA VAL A 19 -6.89 1.12 -10.51
C VAL A 19 -6.03 -0.09 -10.85
N SER A 20 -5.50 -0.78 -9.85
CA SER A 20 -4.65 -1.96 -10.04
C SER A 20 -5.37 -3.10 -10.78
N PHE A 21 -6.68 -3.24 -10.59
CA PHE A 21 -7.49 -4.23 -11.31
C PHE A 21 -7.68 -3.88 -12.78
N ILE A 22 -7.98 -2.60 -13.09
CA ILE A 22 -8.29 -2.15 -14.45
C ILE A 22 -7.02 -2.00 -15.30
N THR A 23 -5.91 -1.55 -14.70
CA THR A 23 -4.68 -1.21 -15.46
C THR A 23 -3.71 -2.37 -15.62
N GLN A 24 -4.00 -3.53 -15.03
CA GLN A 24 -3.13 -4.71 -15.11
C GLN A 24 -2.69 -5.12 -16.53
N PRO A 25 -3.50 -4.98 -17.59
CA PRO A 25 -3.06 -5.32 -18.94
C PRO A 25 -1.87 -4.51 -19.44
N ILE A 26 -1.57 -3.37 -18.79
CA ILE A 26 -0.49 -2.47 -19.19
C ILE A 26 0.64 -2.54 -18.14
N PRO A 27 1.74 -3.27 -18.41
CA PRO A 27 2.85 -3.40 -17.45
C PRO A 27 3.38 -2.01 -17.02
N ALA A 28 3.60 -1.85 -15.73
CA ALA A 28 4.11 -0.64 -15.08
C ALA A 28 3.19 0.60 -15.08
N ALA A 29 2.11 0.66 -15.87
CA ALA A 29 1.20 1.82 -15.84
C ALA A 29 0.42 1.90 -14.53
N ASP A 30 0.01 0.74 -13.98
CA ASP A 30 -0.67 0.67 -12.69
C ASP A 30 0.23 1.13 -11.54
N GLU A 31 1.52 0.81 -11.58
CA GLU A 31 2.46 1.22 -10.53
C GLU A 31 2.59 2.74 -10.43
N LEU A 32 2.68 3.44 -11.55
CA LEU A 32 2.74 4.91 -11.54
C LEU A 32 1.48 5.55 -10.95
N LEU A 33 0.31 5.00 -11.29
CA LEU A 33 -0.97 5.49 -10.76
C LEU A 33 -1.10 5.17 -9.26
N VAL A 34 -0.73 3.96 -8.84
CA VAL A 34 -0.78 3.55 -7.44
C VAL A 34 0.22 4.34 -6.59
N VAL A 35 1.41 4.62 -7.10
CA VAL A 35 2.37 5.52 -6.45
C VAL A 35 1.77 6.91 -6.25
N GLY A 36 1.10 7.47 -7.25
CA GLY A 36 0.39 8.74 -7.12
C GLY A 36 -0.70 8.72 -6.04
N ILE A 37 -1.47 7.64 -5.94
CA ILE A 37 -2.48 7.43 -4.89
C ILE A 37 -1.83 7.39 -3.50
N HIS A 38 -0.68 6.73 -3.36
CA HIS A 38 0.04 6.68 -2.08
C HIS A 38 0.54 8.05 -1.64
N TYR A 39 1.11 8.86 -2.53
CA TYR A 39 1.50 10.24 -2.19
C TYR A 39 0.29 11.09 -1.81
N TYR A 40 -0.82 10.97 -2.54
CA TYR A 40 -2.06 11.65 -2.17
C TYR A 40 -2.56 11.23 -0.79
N LEU A 41 -2.54 9.92 -0.48
CA LEU A 41 -2.90 9.39 0.84
C LEU A 41 -2.05 10.02 1.95
N VAL A 42 -0.72 10.02 1.78
CA VAL A 42 0.22 10.59 2.75
C VAL A 42 -0.11 12.07 3.05
N VAL A 43 -0.30 12.87 2.01
CA VAL A 43 -0.64 14.30 2.14
C VAL A 43 -2.00 14.48 2.86
N ARG A 44 -3.00 13.68 2.49
CA ARG A 44 -4.35 13.76 3.10
C ARG A 44 -4.34 13.33 4.57
N LEU A 45 -3.59 12.28 4.90
CA LEU A 45 -3.46 11.83 6.30
C LEU A 45 -2.74 12.89 7.15
N ALA A 46 -1.58 13.41 6.69
CA ALA A 46 -0.85 14.44 7.40
C ALA A 46 -1.72 15.68 7.68
N ARG A 47 -2.40 16.18 6.66
CA ARG A 47 -3.33 17.32 6.80
C ARG A 47 -4.48 17.02 7.75
N SER A 48 -5.01 15.80 7.73
CA SER A 48 -6.10 15.41 8.62
C SER A 48 -5.70 15.38 10.11
N ARG A 49 -4.40 15.21 10.37
CA ARG A 49 -3.78 15.20 11.69
C ARG A 49 -3.18 16.57 12.08
N GLY A 50 -3.31 17.59 11.24
CA GLY A 50 -2.73 18.92 11.49
C GLY A 50 -1.20 18.98 11.36
N VAL A 51 -0.58 17.94 10.74
CA VAL A 51 0.87 17.88 10.54
C VAL A 51 1.24 18.52 9.21
N SER A 52 2.26 19.36 9.24
CA SER A 52 2.81 19.98 8.02
C SER A 52 3.44 18.92 7.13
N VAL A 53 3.05 18.90 5.85
CA VAL A 53 3.58 17.99 4.84
C VAL A 53 5.11 18.10 4.70
N LEU A 54 5.68 19.28 4.96
CA LEU A 54 7.13 19.52 4.89
C LEU A 54 7.92 18.84 6.02
N ARG A 55 7.26 18.52 7.13
CA ARG A 55 7.87 17.84 8.29
C ARG A 55 7.80 16.32 8.22
N LEU A 56 7.23 15.78 7.16
CA LEU A 56 7.12 14.33 7.00
C LEU A 56 8.49 13.70 6.70
N PRO A 57 8.71 12.44 7.10
CA PRO A 57 9.93 11.70 6.84
C PRO A 57 9.95 11.18 5.39
N TRP A 58 10.05 12.09 4.44
CA TRP A 58 9.92 11.78 3.00
C TRP A 58 10.84 10.67 2.51
N ARG A 59 12.08 10.58 3.05
CA ARG A 59 13.01 9.50 2.69
C ARG A 59 12.46 8.11 3.04
N SER A 60 11.89 7.96 4.24
CA SER A 60 11.30 6.70 4.68
C SER A 60 10.01 6.38 3.90
N LEU A 61 9.16 7.38 3.69
CA LEU A 61 7.93 7.24 2.90
C LEU A 61 8.23 6.84 1.45
N GLN A 62 9.22 7.45 0.81
CA GLN A 62 9.67 7.07 -0.53
C GLN A 62 10.17 5.63 -0.56
N ARG A 63 10.98 5.20 0.42
CA ARG A 63 11.44 3.79 0.50
C ARG A 63 10.26 2.83 0.58
N ILE A 64 9.26 3.10 1.43
CA ILE A 64 8.07 2.25 1.56
C ILE A 64 7.34 2.15 0.22
N VAL A 65 7.09 3.28 -0.44
CA VAL A 65 6.37 3.33 -1.71
C VAL A 65 7.14 2.57 -2.80
N TRP A 66 8.44 2.84 -2.96
CA TRP A 66 9.24 2.20 -4.01
C TRP A 66 9.54 0.72 -3.74
N TYR A 67 9.78 0.33 -2.48
CA TYR A 67 9.93 -1.09 -2.13
C TYR A 67 8.60 -1.83 -2.30
N GLY A 68 7.50 -1.18 -1.96
CA GLY A 68 6.16 -1.73 -2.19
C GLY A 68 5.88 -1.93 -3.68
N ALA A 69 6.13 -0.92 -4.51
CA ALA A 69 6.00 -1.01 -5.96
C ALA A 69 6.90 -2.11 -6.55
N GLY A 70 8.18 -2.14 -6.17
CA GLY A 70 9.12 -3.17 -6.62
C GLY A 70 8.70 -4.59 -6.20
N ALA A 71 8.25 -4.78 -4.96
CA ALA A 71 7.77 -6.07 -4.48
C ALA A 71 6.49 -6.52 -5.21
N ARG A 72 5.59 -5.58 -5.55
CA ARG A 72 4.40 -5.85 -6.37
C ARG A 72 4.78 -6.24 -7.79
N LEU A 73 5.72 -5.55 -8.43
CA LEU A 73 6.22 -5.93 -9.74
C LEU A 73 6.75 -7.36 -9.74
N VAL A 74 7.57 -7.74 -8.76
CA VAL A 74 8.08 -9.11 -8.64
C VAL A 74 6.94 -10.11 -8.45
N ALA A 75 5.95 -9.82 -7.60
CA ALA A 75 4.79 -10.68 -7.40
C ALA A 75 3.96 -10.81 -8.69
N ASN A 76 3.76 -9.71 -9.41
CA ASN A 76 3.02 -9.70 -10.67
C ASN A 76 3.71 -10.51 -11.77
N PHE A 77 5.05 -10.44 -11.88
CA PHE A 77 5.79 -11.28 -12.82
C PHE A 77 5.73 -12.78 -12.47
N SER A 78 5.64 -13.10 -11.17
CA SER A 78 5.59 -14.51 -10.71
C SER A 78 4.19 -15.14 -10.84
N ILE A 79 3.13 -14.36 -10.61
CA ILE A 79 1.73 -14.82 -10.54
C ILE A 79 0.91 -14.32 -11.75
N GLY A 80 1.35 -13.26 -12.40
CA GLY A 80 0.63 -12.54 -13.45
C GLY A 80 0.54 -13.27 -14.78
N LEU A 81 1.18 -14.42 -14.93
CA LEU A 81 1.01 -15.32 -16.09
C LEU A 81 -0.39 -15.94 -16.15
N ILE A 82 -1.16 -15.89 -15.06
CA ILE A 82 -2.56 -16.32 -15.01
C ILE A 82 -3.43 -15.04 -14.92
N PRO A 83 -4.09 -14.59 -16.01
CA PRO A 83 -4.70 -13.26 -16.09
C PRO A 83 -5.65 -12.92 -14.93
N VAL A 84 -6.57 -13.79 -14.60
CA VAL A 84 -7.58 -13.54 -13.55
C VAL A 84 -6.94 -13.52 -12.15
N VAL A 85 -6.07 -14.50 -11.85
CA VAL A 85 -5.38 -14.60 -10.55
C VAL A 85 -4.46 -13.39 -10.34
N GLY A 86 -3.77 -12.95 -11.40
CA GLY A 86 -2.92 -11.76 -11.38
C GLY A 86 -3.69 -10.49 -11.02
N MET A 87 -4.88 -10.27 -11.60
CA MET A 87 -5.71 -9.09 -11.32
C MET A 87 -6.10 -9.01 -9.84
N PHE A 88 -6.56 -10.10 -9.25
CA PHE A 88 -6.90 -10.15 -7.83
C PHE A 88 -5.67 -9.98 -6.93
N SER A 89 -4.56 -10.64 -7.26
CA SER A 89 -3.30 -10.51 -6.52
C SER A 89 -2.82 -9.07 -6.52
N ASN A 90 -2.89 -8.39 -7.67
CA ASN A 90 -2.49 -6.99 -7.81
C ASN A 90 -3.36 -6.06 -6.96
N ALA A 91 -4.67 -6.25 -6.96
CA ALA A 91 -5.59 -5.47 -6.13
C ALA A 91 -5.35 -5.69 -4.62
N ILE A 92 -5.16 -6.95 -4.19
CA ILE A 92 -4.88 -7.30 -2.78
C ILE A 92 -3.56 -6.67 -2.31
N THR A 93 -2.51 -6.76 -3.11
CA THR A 93 -1.21 -6.16 -2.75
C THR A 93 -1.26 -4.63 -2.74
N ALA A 94 -2.06 -4.00 -3.60
CA ALA A 94 -2.30 -2.56 -3.58
C ALA A 94 -3.01 -2.12 -2.29
N ILE A 95 -4.04 -2.85 -1.86
CA ILE A 95 -4.73 -2.61 -0.59
C ILE A 95 -3.74 -2.77 0.57
N ALA A 96 -2.99 -3.87 0.62
CA ALA A 96 -2.05 -4.17 1.69
C ALA A 96 -0.98 -3.08 1.83
N LEU A 97 -0.42 -2.60 0.72
CA LEU A 97 0.55 -1.51 0.72
C LEU A 97 -0.06 -0.20 1.21
N THR A 98 -1.27 0.13 0.75
CA THR A 98 -1.98 1.35 1.15
C THR A 98 -2.28 1.36 2.65
N GLU A 99 -2.77 0.24 3.20
CA GLU A 99 -3.04 0.11 4.63
C GLU A 99 -1.75 0.12 5.46
N PHE A 100 -0.70 -0.55 5.00
CA PHE A 100 0.58 -0.54 5.67
C PHE A 100 1.15 0.88 5.74
N LEU A 101 1.18 1.59 4.62
CA LEU A 101 1.67 2.97 4.55
C LEU A 101 0.90 3.91 5.48
N ALA A 102 -0.44 3.75 5.52
CA ALA A 102 -1.29 4.53 6.40
C ALA A 102 -1.02 4.28 7.88
N ARG A 103 -0.85 3.00 8.28
CA ARG A 103 -0.54 2.63 9.68
C ARG A 103 0.85 3.10 10.07
N TRP A 104 1.83 2.93 9.19
CA TRP A 104 3.20 3.38 9.42
C TRP A 104 3.26 4.90 9.62
N LEU A 105 2.55 5.66 8.78
CA LEU A 105 2.48 7.12 8.91
C LEU A 105 1.72 7.55 10.17
N ASP A 106 0.62 6.89 10.51
CA ASP A 106 -0.15 7.16 11.72
C ASP A 106 0.72 6.94 12.98
N GLU A 107 1.48 5.86 13.02
CA GLU A 107 2.44 5.53 14.09
C GLU A 107 3.54 6.60 14.20
N TYR A 108 4.15 6.97 13.07
CA TYR A 108 5.15 8.03 13.04
C TYR A 108 4.62 9.38 13.55
N ILE A 109 3.37 9.73 13.22
CA ILE A 109 2.76 11.00 13.64
C ILE A 109 2.46 10.98 15.15
N LEU A 110 2.07 9.82 15.69
CA LEU A 110 1.75 9.67 17.12
C LEU A 110 3.02 9.61 17.99
N HIS A 111 4.09 9.02 17.48
CA HIS A 111 5.34 8.77 18.21
C HIS A 111 6.57 9.24 17.41
N PRO A 112 6.71 10.56 17.15
CA PRO A 112 7.82 11.08 16.34
C PRO A 112 9.19 10.86 16.99
N GLU A 113 9.23 10.71 18.32
CA GLU A 113 10.43 10.42 19.12
C GLU A 113 10.89 8.96 19.00
N THR A 114 9.98 8.05 18.69
CA THR A 114 10.25 6.62 18.46
C THR A 114 9.68 6.19 17.12
N PRO A 115 10.32 6.61 16.01
CA PRO A 115 9.79 6.32 14.69
C PRO A 115 9.71 4.81 14.45
N PRO A 116 8.70 4.33 13.72
CA PRO A 116 8.58 2.92 13.39
C PRO A 116 9.81 2.45 12.59
N PRO A 117 10.15 1.13 12.68
CA PRO A 117 11.35 0.59 12.07
C PRO A 117 11.39 0.82 10.55
N GLU A 118 12.61 0.92 10.01
CA GLU A 118 12.80 1.04 8.57
C GLU A 118 12.28 -0.20 7.84
N VAL A 119 11.59 0.04 6.74
CA VAL A 119 11.03 -1.02 5.92
C VAL A 119 12.10 -1.52 4.94
N THR A 120 12.22 -2.84 4.84
CA THR A 120 13.10 -3.52 3.89
C THR A 120 12.27 -4.17 2.77
N MET A 121 12.93 -4.50 1.65
CA MET A 121 12.30 -5.22 0.55
C MET A 121 11.78 -6.61 0.98
N SER A 122 12.52 -7.32 1.84
CA SER A 122 12.09 -8.61 2.40
C SER A 122 10.84 -8.47 3.28
N GLY A 123 10.82 -7.47 4.15
CA GLY A 123 9.65 -7.16 4.98
C GLY A 123 8.41 -6.83 4.14
N MET A 124 8.58 -6.10 3.04
CA MET A 124 7.47 -5.78 2.14
C MET A 124 6.92 -7.02 1.43
N ARG A 125 7.79 -7.94 1.00
CA ARG A 125 7.36 -9.24 0.43
C ARG A 125 6.57 -10.07 1.43
N GLU A 126 6.99 -10.08 2.69
CA GLU A 126 6.28 -10.79 3.77
C GLU A 126 4.89 -10.21 4.02
N ILE A 127 4.75 -8.88 4.04
CA ILE A 127 3.46 -8.20 4.16
C ILE A 127 2.51 -8.66 3.05
N PHE A 128 2.97 -8.72 1.80
CA PHE A 128 2.15 -9.15 0.68
C PHE A 128 1.80 -10.64 0.74
N ALA A 129 2.77 -11.49 1.09
CA ALA A 129 2.52 -12.92 1.25
C ALA A 129 1.46 -13.19 2.34
N ASN A 130 1.52 -12.46 3.45
CA ASN A 130 0.54 -12.56 4.52
C ASN A 130 -0.85 -12.05 4.10
N ALA A 131 -0.93 -10.96 3.33
CA ALA A 131 -2.19 -10.44 2.81
C ALA A 131 -2.87 -11.45 1.88
N LEU A 132 -2.12 -12.06 0.97
CA LEU A 132 -2.61 -13.09 0.05
C LEU A 132 -3.09 -14.36 0.77
N LYS A 133 -2.33 -14.82 1.78
CA LYS A 133 -2.73 -15.99 2.59
C LYS A 133 -4.02 -15.74 3.39
N ARG A 134 -4.20 -14.53 3.93
CA ARG A 134 -5.43 -14.17 4.66
C ARG A 134 -6.65 -14.22 3.75
N LYS A 135 -6.53 -13.66 2.53
CA LYS A 135 -7.62 -13.67 1.57
C LYS A 135 -8.02 -15.09 1.16
N LYS A 136 -7.03 -15.96 0.87
CA LYS A 136 -7.28 -17.36 0.55
C LYS A 136 -8.05 -18.09 1.65
N LYS A 137 -7.69 -17.87 2.93
CA LYS A 137 -8.43 -18.45 4.06
C LYS A 137 -9.86 -17.94 4.19
N GLU A 138 -10.11 -16.68 3.87
CA GLU A 138 -11.46 -16.11 3.87
C GLU A 138 -12.34 -16.74 2.78
N GLU A 139 -11.76 -17.02 1.60
CA GLU A 139 -12.45 -17.68 0.49
C GLU A 139 -12.74 -19.16 0.77
N GLU A 140 -11.83 -19.86 1.46
CA GLU A 140 -12.02 -21.27 1.86
C GLU A 140 -13.06 -21.42 3.01
N ALA A 141 -13.35 -20.35 3.75
CA ALA A 141 -14.30 -20.35 4.87
C ALA A 141 -15.71 -19.90 4.49
N SER A 142 -15.92 -19.46 3.25
CA SER A 142 -17.23 -18.99 2.71
C SER A 142 -17.93 -20.05 1.90
#